data_06406cd8f88c414ccb43e1c8c20954ea
#
_entry.id   06406cd8f88c414ccb43e1c8c20954ea
#
_cell.length_a   1.000
_cell.length_b   1.000
_cell.length_c   1.000
_cell.angle_alpha   90.00
_cell.angle_beta   90.00
_cell.angle_gamma   90.00
#
_symmetry.space_group_name_H-M   'P 1'
#
loop_
_entity.id
_entity.type
_entity.pdbx_description
1 polymer ?
#
loop_
_entity_poly.entity_id
_entity_poly.type
_entity_poly.pdbx_seq_one_letter_code
_entity_poly.pdbx_strand_id
1 'polypeptide(L)'
;NKRVEQKIKELQDFIQRFSANASKAKQATSRKKLLDNLQMDTIKPSSRRYPFCSFKQDREVGNDVLLVDGISKTIDGKKVLNDVSFMIRPHEKVAFVGKDEIARTTLFQILMGELEPDEGSFKWGITTKTAYFPKDNTEYFEGNKDSLIEWLRPFAKEGEQYDSDIRGWLGRMLFSGEEALKEAGCLLYTSDAADEGLGV
;
A
#
# COMPACT_ATOMS: atom_id res chain seq x y z
N ASN A 1 4.16 10.75 -20.66
CA ASN A 1 2.83 11.03 -21.23
C ASN A 1 2.56 12.53 -21.42
N LYS A 2 2.86 13.43 -20.45
CA LYS A 2 2.65 14.89 -20.62
C LYS A 2 3.26 15.48 -21.90
N ARG A 3 4.44 15.03 -22.33
CA ARG A 3 5.08 15.48 -23.57
C ARG A 3 4.31 15.03 -24.83
N VAL A 4 3.74 13.84 -24.82
CA VAL A 4 2.93 13.32 -25.93
C VAL A 4 1.60 14.05 -26.01
N GLU A 5 0.95 14.28 -24.88
CA GLU A 5 -0.31 15.04 -24.79
C GLU A 5 -0.12 16.47 -25.28
N GLN A 6 0.99 17.11 -24.90
CA GLN A 6 1.33 18.46 -25.37
C GLN A 6 1.53 18.50 -26.89
N LYS A 7 2.22 17.49 -27.44
CA LYS A 7 2.44 17.34 -28.88
C LYS A 7 1.16 17.06 -29.67
N ILE A 8 0.24 16.26 -29.10
CA ILE A 8 -1.09 16.01 -29.65
C ILE A 8 -1.88 17.32 -29.73
N LYS A 9 -1.88 18.10 -28.65
CA LYS A 9 -2.56 19.40 -28.61
C LYS A 9 -2.03 20.39 -29.65
N GLU A 10 -0.70 20.50 -29.76
CA GLU A 10 -0.06 21.36 -30.78
C GLU A 10 -0.42 20.95 -32.21
N LEU A 11 -0.47 19.64 -32.48
CA LEU A 11 -0.86 19.11 -33.79
C LEU A 11 -2.34 19.38 -34.10
N GLN A 12 -3.22 19.21 -33.10
CA GLN A 12 -4.66 19.52 -33.23
C GLN A 12 -4.88 20.99 -33.51
N ASP A 13 -4.25 21.88 -32.75
CA ASP A 13 -4.34 23.33 -32.93
C ASP A 13 -3.83 23.76 -34.34
N PHE A 14 -2.76 23.14 -34.82
CA PHE A 14 -2.27 23.41 -36.18
C PHE A 14 -3.25 22.94 -37.24
N ILE A 15 -3.78 21.74 -37.14
CA ILE A 15 -4.74 21.17 -38.08
C ILE A 15 -6.00 22.06 -38.13
N GLN A 16 -6.50 22.49 -36.98
CA GLN A 16 -7.69 23.34 -36.88
C GLN A 16 -7.48 24.69 -37.55
N ARG A 17 -6.31 25.32 -37.36
CA ARG A 17 -6.01 26.65 -37.95
C ARG A 17 -5.78 26.60 -39.47
N PHE A 18 -5.27 25.54 -40.00
CA PHE A 18 -4.76 25.46 -41.38
C PHE A 18 -5.49 24.44 -42.27
N SER A 19 -6.52 23.75 -41.78
CA SER A 19 -7.29 22.77 -42.53
C SER A 19 -7.99 23.37 -43.77
N ALA A 20 -8.40 24.62 -43.71
CA ALA A 20 -9.08 25.32 -44.81
C ALA A 20 -8.14 26.09 -45.77
N ASN A 21 -6.84 26.05 -45.48
CA ASN A 21 -5.85 26.81 -46.30
C ASN A 21 -5.25 25.94 -47.39
N ALA A 22 -5.55 26.21 -48.67
CA ALA A 22 -5.13 25.42 -49.79
C ALA A 22 -3.60 25.30 -49.90
N SER A 23 -2.82 26.35 -49.55
CA SER A 23 -1.34 26.33 -49.64
C SER A 23 -0.71 25.45 -48.53
N LYS A 24 -1.41 25.21 -47.40
CA LYS A 24 -0.93 24.41 -46.27
C LYS A 24 -1.66 23.07 -46.14
N ALA A 25 -2.55 22.72 -47.07
CA ALA A 25 -3.32 21.47 -47.02
C ALA A 25 -2.45 20.23 -46.98
N LYS A 26 -1.36 20.16 -47.73
CA LYS A 26 -0.40 19.05 -47.64
C LYS A 26 0.25 18.90 -46.26
N GLN A 27 0.59 20.02 -45.64
CA GLN A 27 1.17 20.02 -44.28
C GLN A 27 0.14 19.60 -43.22
N ALA A 28 -1.11 20.04 -43.36
CA ALA A 28 -2.20 19.63 -42.46
C ALA A 28 -2.47 18.13 -42.56
N THR A 29 -2.49 17.57 -43.80
CA THR A 29 -2.66 16.12 -44.02
C THR A 29 -1.51 15.29 -43.45
N SER A 30 -0.27 15.74 -43.61
CA SER A 30 0.89 15.05 -43.02
C SER A 30 0.83 15.06 -41.49
N ARG A 31 0.44 16.17 -40.87
CA ARG A 31 0.28 16.29 -39.44
C ARG A 31 -0.90 15.50 -38.87
N LYS A 32 -1.99 15.35 -39.68
CA LYS A 32 -3.09 14.47 -39.35
C LYS A 32 -2.66 13.00 -39.27
N LYS A 33 -1.86 12.51 -40.25
CA LYS A 33 -1.27 11.18 -40.18
C LYS A 33 -0.39 10.99 -38.95
N LEU A 34 0.41 12.01 -38.60
CA LEU A 34 1.24 11.95 -37.38
C LEU A 34 0.41 11.89 -36.11
N LEU A 35 -0.70 12.64 -36.07
CA LEU A 35 -1.66 12.62 -34.96
C LEU A 35 -2.31 11.25 -34.83
N ASP A 36 -2.76 10.66 -35.94
CA ASP A 36 -3.38 9.33 -35.95
C ASP A 36 -2.41 8.25 -35.45
N ASN A 37 -1.14 8.32 -35.85
CA ASN A 37 -0.08 7.41 -35.37
C ASN A 37 0.17 7.59 -33.85
N LEU A 38 0.23 8.83 -33.36
CA LEU A 38 0.42 9.11 -31.93
C LEU A 38 -0.76 8.67 -31.08
N GLN A 39 -1.98 8.69 -31.63
CA GLN A 39 -3.17 8.18 -30.94
C GLN A 39 -3.23 6.66 -30.88
N MET A 40 -2.67 5.97 -31.90
CA MET A 40 -2.55 4.50 -31.87
C MET A 40 -1.55 3.98 -30.84
N ASP A 41 -0.50 4.77 -30.55
CA ASP A 41 0.51 4.44 -29.53
C ASP A 41 0.08 4.82 -28.10
N THR A 42 -1.15 5.26 -27.90
CA THR A 42 -1.63 5.56 -26.55
C THR A 42 -1.76 4.25 -25.78
N ILE A 43 -0.79 3.99 -24.90
CA ILE A 43 -0.79 2.85 -23.99
C ILE A 43 -2.13 2.88 -23.25
N LYS A 44 -2.96 1.86 -23.48
CA LYS A 44 -4.20 1.69 -22.74
C LYS A 44 -3.87 1.74 -21.25
N PRO A 45 -4.58 2.53 -20.44
CA PRO A 45 -4.35 2.53 -19.00
C PRO A 45 -4.46 1.10 -18.50
N SER A 46 -3.54 0.71 -17.61
CA SER A 46 -3.54 -0.63 -17.04
C SER A 46 -4.93 -0.92 -16.46
N SER A 47 -5.53 -2.03 -16.86
CA SER A 47 -6.76 -2.52 -16.26
C SER A 47 -6.54 -3.11 -14.87
N ARG A 48 -5.28 -3.26 -14.45
CA ARG A 48 -4.94 -3.73 -13.10
C ARG A 48 -5.36 -2.69 -12.08
N ARG A 49 -6.31 -3.07 -11.26
CA ARG A 49 -6.69 -2.33 -10.07
C ARG A 49 -5.71 -2.68 -8.96
N TYR A 50 -5.36 -1.72 -8.13
CA TYR A 50 -4.55 -1.92 -6.93
C TYR A 50 -5.31 -1.38 -5.72
N PRO A 51 -5.15 -2.02 -4.54
CA PRO A 51 -5.78 -1.53 -3.33
C PRO A 51 -5.20 -0.17 -2.96
N PHE A 52 -6.04 0.70 -2.46
CA PHE A 52 -5.65 2.03 -2.01
C PHE A 52 -5.81 2.16 -0.51
N CYS A 53 -4.69 2.26 0.21
CA CYS A 53 -4.65 2.58 1.62
C CYS A 53 -3.96 3.94 1.83
N SER A 54 -4.61 4.82 2.57
CA SER A 54 -4.08 6.13 2.91
C SER A 54 -3.99 6.25 4.43
N PHE A 55 -2.77 6.40 4.92
CA PHE A 55 -2.53 6.70 6.33
C PHE A 55 -2.56 8.21 6.55
N LYS A 56 -3.47 8.67 7.40
CA LYS A 56 -3.56 10.07 7.82
C LYS A 56 -3.11 10.15 9.28
N GLN A 57 -2.25 11.10 9.57
CA GLN A 57 -1.88 11.40 10.94
C GLN A 57 -3.04 12.07 11.67
N ASP A 58 -3.35 11.62 12.87
CA ASP A 58 -4.32 12.29 13.75
C ASP A 58 -3.70 13.56 14.35
N ARG A 59 -2.38 13.56 14.58
CA ARG A 59 -1.60 14.71 15.01
C ARG A 59 -0.14 14.56 14.55
N GLU A 60 0.60 15.65 14.54
CA GLU A 60 2.02 15.64 14.22
C GLU A 60 2.82 14.83 15.25
N VAL A 61 3.73 14.02 14.76
CA VAL A 61 4.68 13.28 15.59
C VAL A 61 5.82 14.18 16.03
N GLY A 62 6.31 13.96 17.24
CA GLY A 62 7.51 14.66 17.74
C GLY A 62 8.77 14.27 16.97
N ASN A 63 9.89 14.93 17.31
CA ASN A 63 11.17 14.74 16.63
C ASN A 63 11.71 13.30 16.72
N ASP A 64 11.43 12.59 17.80
CA ASP A 64 11.86 11.22 18.03
C ASP A 64 10.65 10.30 17.93
N VAL A 65 10.61 9.46 16.89
CA VAL A 65 9.53 8.51 16.66
C VAL A 65 9.83 7.19 17.38
N LEU A 66 11.04 6.66 17.23
CA LEU A 66 11.50 5.45 17.86
C LEU A 66 13.00 5.53 18.13
N LEU A 67 13.40 5.22 19.34
CA LEU A 67 14.78 5.00 19.75
C LEU A 67 14.95 3.55 20.18
N VAL A 68 15.94 2.87 19.64
CA VAL A 68 16.33 1.50 19.97
C VAL A 68 17.80 1.51 20.34
N ASP A 69 18.12 0.94 21.49
CA ASP A 69 19.46 0.93 22.05
C ASP A 69 19.86 -0.47 22.55
N GLY A 70 20.81 -1.08 21.89
CA GLY A 70 21.47 -2.31 22.30
C GLY A 70 20.61 -3.56 22.38
N ILE A 71 19.51 -3.65 21.62
CA ILE A 71 18.60 -4.81 21.71
C ILE A 71 19.32 -6.09 21.29
N SER A 72 19.33 -7.06 22.21
CA SER A 72 19.79 -8.44 21.98
C SER A 72 18.70 -9.42 22.40
N LYS A 73 18.57 -10.51 21.63
CA LYS A 73 17.62 -11.58 21.92
C LYS A 73 18.14 -12.93 21.48
N THR A 74 17.96 -13.91 22.35
CA THR A 74 18.29 -15.33 22.11
C THR A 74 16.99 -16.13 22.09
N ILE A 75 16.79 -16.96 21.08
CA ILE A 75 15.67 -17.89 20.95
C ILE A 75 16.23 -19.28 20.74
N ASP A 76 15.78 -20.24 21.53
CA ASP A 76 16.23 -21.65 21.48
C ASP A 76 17.77 -21.83 21.47
N GLY A 77 18.44 -21.00 22.28
CA GLY A 77 19.90 -21.02 22.40
C GLY A 77 20.66 -20.35 21.25
N LYS A 78 19.97 -19.86 20.24
CA LYS A 78 20.57 -19.10 19.13
C LYS A 78 20.34 -17.60 19.33
N LYS A 79 21.41 -16.80 19.33
CA LYS A 79 21.32 -15.35 19.37
C LYS A 79 20.80 -14.83 18.04
N VAL A 80 19.54 -14.37 17.99
CA VAL A 80 18.85 -13.91 16.79
C VAL A 80 19.00 -12.41 16.57
N LEU A 81 19.10 -11.62 17.66
CA LEU A 81 19.43 -10.20 17.66
C LEU A 81 20.67 -9.98 18.50
N ASN A 82 21.59 -9.16 18.03
CA ASN A 82 22.84 -8.88 18.70
C ASN A 82 23.18 -7.39 18.63
N ASP A 83 23.00 -6.69 19.76
CA ASP A 83 23.35 -5.28 19.94
C ASP A 83 22.77 -4.36 18.83
N VAL A 84 21.45 -4.47 18.60
CA VAL A 84 20.77 -3.71 17.56
C VAL A 84 20.41 -2.34 18.09
N SER A 85 20.95 -1.30 17.47
CA SER A 85 20.71 0.09 17.83
C SER A 85 20.37 0.91 16.59
N PHE A 86 19.30 1.70 16.65
CA PHE A 86 18.91 2.64 15.60
C PHE A 86 17.91 3.67 16.12
N MET A 87 17.71 4.72 15.34
CA MET A 87 16.72 5.77 15.61
C MET A 87 15.87 5.99 14.36
N ILE A 88 14.58 6.20 14.53
CA ILE A 88 13.65 6.60 13.45
C ILE A 88 13.12 7.99 13.75
N ARG A 89 13.20 8.86 12.76
CA ARG A 89 12.70 10.24 12.78
C ARG A 89 11.39 10.38 12.00
N PRO A 90 10.66 11.48 12.16
CA PRO A 90 9.46 11.75 11.39
C PRO A 90 9.71 11.67 9.88
N HIS A 91 8.72 11.14 9.15
CA HIS A 91 8.74 10.97 7.69
C HIS A 91 9.76 9.99 7.12
N GLU A 92 10.52 9.29 7.97
CA GLU A 92 11.42 8.23 7.50
C GLU A 92 10.64 6.95 7.19
N LYS A 93 11.10 6.24 6.16
CA LYS A 93 10.66 4.89 5.79
C LYS A 93 11.85 3.97 5.92
N VAL A 94 11.78 3.03 6.84
CA VAL A 94 12.87 2.11 7.15
C VAL A 94 12.49 0.71 6.69
N ALA A 95 13.39 0.06 5.94
CA ALA A 95 13.26 -1.33 5.55
C ALA A 95 14.30 -2.18 6.26
N PHE A 96 13.84 -3.22 6.96
CA PHE A 96 14.71 -4.20 7.59
C PHE A 96 14.96 -5.36 6.64
N VAL A 97 16.20 -5.48 6.14
CA VAL A 97 16.60 -6.48 5.16
C VAL A 97 17.56 -7.47 5.81
N GLY A 98 17.34 -8.75 5.62
CA GLY A 98 18.20 -9.80 6.18
C GLY A 98 17.77 -11.18 5.71
N LYS A 99 18.69 -12.14 5.78
CA LYS A 99 18.42 -13.55 5.44
C LYS A 99 17.61 -14.26 6.51
N ASP A 100 17.76 -13.85 7.78
CA ASP A 100 17.09 -14.47 8.92
C ASP A 100 15.74 -13.79 9.15
N GLU A 101 14.69 -14.52 8.85
CA GLU A 101 13.32 -14.05 9.01
C GLU A 101 12.91 -13.98 10.48
N ILE A 102 13.40 -14.91 11.28
CA ILE A 102 13.12 -14.98 12.73
C ILE A 102 13.64 -13.71 13.41
N ALA A 103 14.83 -13.24 13.04
CA ALA A 103 15.39 -12.01 13.60
C ALA A 103 14.51 -10.79 13.34
N ARG A 104 13.95 -10.65 12.12
CA ARG A 104 13.06 -9.55 11.78
C ARG A 104 11.74 -9.62 12.57
N THR A 105 11.11 -10.78 12.60
CA THR A 105 9.86 -10.99 13.34
C THR A 105 10.06 -10.72 14.82
N THR A 106 11.13 -11.26 15.40
CA THR A 106 11.50 -11.03 16.81
C THR A 106 11.68 -9.55 17.12
N LEU A 107 12.37 -8.80 16.25
CA LEU A 107 12.55 -7.37 16.46
C LEU A 107 11.21 -6.64 16.49
N PHE A 108 10.30 -6.92 15.54
CA PHE A 108 8.99 -6.30 15.53
C PHE A 108 8.14 -6.68 16.74
N GLN A 109 8.17 -7.94 17.18
CA GLN A 109 7.47 -8.38 18.39
C GLN A 109 7.99 -7.64 19.64
N ILE A 110 9.31 -7.45 19.75
CA ILE A 110 9.89 -6.65 20.84
C ILE A 110 9.38 -5.21 20.77
N LEU A 111 9.44 -4.58 19.61
CA LEU A 111 9.00 -3.20 19.46
C LEU A 111 7.49 -3.00 19.72
N MET A 112 6.70 -4.02 19.54
CA MET A 112 5.26 -4.01 19.87
C MET A 112 4.98 -4.37 21.32
N GLY A 113 5.99 -4.82 22.08
CA GLY A 113 5.85 -5.22 23.46
C GLY A 113 5.26 -6.62 23.66
N GLU A 114 5.19 -7.42 22.60
CA GLU A 114 4.76 -8.83 22.65
C GLU A 114 5.86 -9.74 23.21
N LEU A 115 7.12 -9.32 23.09
CA LEU A 115 8.30 -10.06 23.55
C LEU A 115 9.26 -9.10 24.25
N GLU A 116 9.82 -9.52 25.39
CA GLU A 116 10.85 -8.75 26.09
C GLU A 116 12.24 -9.02 25.49
N PRO A 117 13.10 -8.00 25.31
CA PRO A 117 14.49 -8.20 24.93
C PRO A 117 15.28 -8.82 26.10
N ASP A 118 16.36 -9.55 25.80
CA ASP A 118 17.27 -10.06 26.84
C ASP A 118 18.20 -8.93 27.35
N GLU A 119 18.60 -8.05 26.44
CA GLU A 119 19.43 -6.88 26.73
C GLU A 119 18.96 -5.70 25.88
N GLY A 120 19.27 -4.48 26.33
CA GLY A 120 18.92 -3.25 25.65
C GLY A 120 17.54 -2.73 26.00
N SER A 121 17.15 -1.67 25.32
CA SER A 121 15.86 -1.03 25.52
C SER A 121 15.38 -0.31 24.27
N PHE A 122 14.09 -0.01 24.24
CA PHE A 122 13.53 0.84 23.18
C PHE A 122 12.52 1.82 23.77
N LYS A 123 12.31 2.92 23.06
CA LYS A 123 11.36 3.95 23.46
C LYS A 123 10.64 4.51 22.25
N TRP A 124 9.32 4.42 22.25
CA TRP A 124 8.47 5.15 21.32
C TRP A 124 8.28 6.60 21.75
N GLY A 125 8.17 7.49 20.76
CA GLY A 125 7.81 8.88 21.02
C GLY A 125 6.43 8.99 21.68
N ILE A 126 6.27 9.93 22.61
CA ILE A 126 5.05 10.13 23.41
C ILE A 126 3.79 10.32 22.52
N THR A 127 3.97 10.91 21.34
CA THR A 127 2.89 11.22 20.41
C THR A 127 2.70 10.15 19.34
N THR A 128 3.51 9.10 19.37
CA THR A 128 3.48 8.02 18.37
C THR A 128 2.37 7.02 18.70
N LYS A 129 1.53 6.70 17.72
CA LYS A 129 0.62 5.56 17.76
C LYS A 129 1.20 4.46 16.89
N THR A 130 1.37 3.29 17.46
CA THR A 130 1.89 2.12 16.77
C THR A 130 0.77 1.27 16.20
N ALA A 131 1.00 0.68 15.04
CA ALA A 131 0.17 -0.37 14.48
C ALA A 131 1.09 -1.45 13.91
N TYR A 132 0.71 -2.69 14.10
CA TYR A 132 1.47 -3.84 13.64
C TYR A 132 0.64 -4.65 12.65
N PHE A 133 1.27 -5.02 11.55
CA PHE A 133 0.71 -5.97 10.60
C PHE A 133 1.54 -7.26 10.69
N PRO A 134 1.04 -8.28 11.41
CA PRO A 134 1.78 -9.51 11.62
C PRO A 134 1.86 -10.32 10.33
N LYS A 135 2.85 -11.21 10.25
CA LYS A 135 3.00 -12.13 9.13
C LYS A 135 1.87 -13.16 9.09
N ASP A 136 1.51 -13.69 10.26
CA ASP A 136 0.40 -14.61 10.43
C ASP A 136 -0.83 -13.84 10.90
N ASN A 137 -1.85 -13.85 10.07
CA ASN A 137 -3.13 -13.18 10.31
C ASN A 137 -4.23 -14.16 10.73
N THR A 138 -3.91 -15.42 10.94
CA THR A 138 -4.87 -16.50 11.23
C THR A 138 -5.74 -16.15 12.43
N GLU A 139 -5.15 -15.62 13.49
CA GLU A 139 -5.84 -15.24 14.72
C GLU A 139 -7.01 -14.26 14.50
N TYR A 140 -6.90 -13.37 13.51
CA TYR A 140 -7.92 -12.35 13.21
C TYR A 140 -9.12 -12.90 12.44
N PHE A 141 -8.93 -14.01 11.74
CA PHE A 141 -9.90 -14.50 10.76
C PHE A 141 -10.40 -15.92 11.04
N GLU A 142 -9.62 -16.75 11.74
CA GLU A 142 -9.95 -18.14 11.97
C GLU A 142 -11.29 -18.30 12.71
N GLY A 143 -12.19 -19.09 12.11
CA GLY A 143 -13.51 -19.35 12.67
C GLY A 143 -14.49 -18.16 12.67
N ASN A 144 -14.08 -17.02 12.11
CA ASN A 144 -14.93 -15.83 12.05
C ASN A 144 -15.93 -15.94 10.90
N LYS A 145 -17.23 -15.96 11.24
CA LYS A 145 -18.37 -16.06 10.33
C LYS A 145 -19.02 -14.72 10.00
N ASP A 146 -18.54 -13.65 10.62
CA ASP A 146 -19.05 -12.31 10.35
C ASP A 146 -18.73 -11.92 8.90
N SER A 147 -19.62 -11.15 8.29
CA SER A 147 -19.30 -10.53 7.01
C SER A 147 -18.14 -9.56 7.16
N LEU A 148 -17.39 -9.29 6.09
CA LEU A 148 -16.29 -8.31 6.12
C LEU A 148 -16.76 -6.95 6.62
N ILE A 149 -18.02 -6.58 6.39
CA ILE A 149 -18.61 -5.33 6.87
C ILE A 149 -18.73 -5.37 8.39
N GLU A 150 -19.28 -6.44 8.95
CA GLU A 150 -19.46 -6.58 10.40
C GLU A 150 -18.14 -6.71 11.12
N TRP A 151 -17.22 -7.49 10.56
CA TRP A 151 -15.88 -7.67 11.10
C TRP A 151 -15.08 -6.36 11.15
N LEU A 152 -15.22 -5.49 10.15
CA LEU A 152 -14.49 -4.23 10.08
C LEU A 152 -15.14 -3.11 10.93
N ARG A 153 -16.42 -3.19 11.22
CA ARG A 153 -17.20 -2.17 11.95
C ARG A 153 -16.58 -1.73 13.29
N PRO A 154 -16.08 -2.63 14.15
CA PRO A 154 -15.46 -2.25 15.42
C PRO A 154 -14.20 -1.40 15.29
N PHE A 155 -13.50 -1.50 14.13
CA PHE A 155 -12.30 -0.74 13.85
C PHE A 155 -12.57 0.64 13.22
N ALA A 156 -13.84 0.92 12.89
CA ALA A 156 -14.26 2.19 12.32
C ALA A 156 -14.22 3.31 13.38
N LYS A 157 -13.87 4.51 12.95
CA LYS A 157 -13.93 5.70 13.81
C LYS A 157 -15.39 6.04 14.14
N GLU A 158 -15.60 6.72 15.28
CA GLU A 158 -16.91 7.29 15.59
C GLU A 158 -17.41 8.16 14.42
N GLY A 159 -18.66 7.90 13.99
CA GLY A 159 -19.28 8.58 12.85
C GLY A 159 -19.00 7.95 11.46
N GLU A 160 -18.09 6.98 11.35
CA GLU A 160 -17.77 6.25 10.11
C GLU A 160 -18.17 4.76 10.19
N GLN A 161 -19.12 4.41 11.07
CA GLN A 161 -19.55 3.03 11.33
C GLN A 161 -20.74 2.58 10.45
N TYR A 162 -21.21 3.45 9.57
CA TYR A 162 -22.29 3.13 8.65
C TYR A 162 -21.83 2.16 7.56
N ASP A 163 -22.72 1.31 7.12
CA ASP A 163 -22.45 0.33 6.05
C ASP A 163 -21.88 0.98 4.78
N SER A 164 -22.34 2.19 4.45
CA SER A 164 -21.83 2.94 3.30
C SER A 164 -20.36 3.25 3.39
N ASP A 165 -19.88 3.63 4.58
CA ASP A 165 -18.49 4.03 4.82
C ASP A 165 -17.58 2.80 4.79
N ILE A 166 -18.01 1.73 5.49
CA ILE A 166 -17.29 0.46 5.53
C ILE A 166 -17.21 -0.17 4.13
N ARG A 167 -18.30 -0.16 3.37
CA ARG A 167 -18.29 -0.61 1.96
C ARG A 167 -17.37 0.26 1.10
N GLY A 168 -17.29 1.56 1.38
CA GLY A 168 -16.36 2.47 0.73
C GLY A 168 -14.89 2.11 1.00
N TRP A 169 -14.56 1.69 2.23
CA TRP A 169 -13.21 1.23 2.57
C TRP A 169 -12.88 -0.12 1.94
N LEU A 170 -13.79 -1.07 2.03
CA LEU A 170 -13.66 -2.38 1.39
C LEU A 170 -13.51 -2.23 -0.14
N GLY A 171 -14.29 -1.35 -0.78
CA GLY A 171 -14.16 -1.08 -2.21
C GLY A 171 -12.80 -0.50 -2.61
N ARG A 172 -12.19 0.35 -1.76
CA ARG A 172 -10.81 0.84 -1.98
C ARG A 172 -9.77 -0.28 -1.86
N MET A 173 -10.06 -1.30 -1.04
CA MET A 173 -9.25 -2.51 -0.90
C MET A 173 -9.63 -3.59 -1.91
N LEU A 174 -10.46 -3.26 -2.91
CA LEU A 174 -10.95 -4.12 -3.99
C LEU A 174 -12.02 -5.15 -3.61
N PHE A 175 -12.52 -5.12 -2.39
CA PHE A 175 -13.67 -5.91 -1.95
C PHE A 175 -14.95 -5.14 -2.25
N SER A 176 -15.51 -5.28 -3.44
CA SER A 176 -16.69 -4.54 -3.89
C SER A 176 -17.90 -5.45 -4.12
N GLY A 177 -19.11 -4.89 -3.97
CA GLY A 177 -20.35 -5.61 -4.22
C GLY A 177 -20.55 -6.77 -3.25
N GLU A 178 -20.73 -7.98 -3.79
CA GLU A 178 -20.95 -9.20 -3.02
C GLU A 178 -19.72 -9.66 -2.24
N GLU A 179 -18.51 -9.26 -2.66
CA GLU A 179 -17.29 -9.62 -1.94
C GLU A 179 -17.23 -9.03 -0.53
N ALA A 180 -17.84 -7.88 -0.31
CA ALA A 180 -17.94 -7.26 1.01
C ALA A 180 -18.84 -8.05 1.99
N LEU A 181 -19.67 -8.96 1.47
CA LEU A 181 -20.56 -9.82 2.25
C LEU A 181 -19.97 -11.20 2.57
N LYS A 182 -18.78 -11.52 2.02
CA LYS A 182 -18.11 -12.77 2.35
C LYS A 182 -17.76 -12.83 3.83
N GLU A 183 -17.75 -14.03 4.39
CA GLU A 183 -17.29 -14.27 5.76
C GLU A 183 -15.80 -13.90 5.87
N ALA A 184 -15.42 -13.24 6.97
CA ALA A 184 -14.04 -12.82 7.21
C ALA A 184 -13.07 -14.00 7.22
N GLY A 185 -13.50 -15.16 7.74
CA GLY A 185 -12.73 -16.40 7.73
C GLY A 185 -12.35 -16.90 6.34
N CYS A 186 -13.10 -16.53 5.29
CA CYS A 186 -12.79 -16.91 3.91
C CYS A 186 -11.50 -16.23 3.38
N LEU A 187 -11.03 -15.15 4.00
CA LEU A 187 -9.81 -14.46 3.57
C LEU A 187 -8.55 -15.30 3.79
N LEU A 188 -8.52 -16.19 4.77
CA LEU A 188 -7.39 -17.09 5.02
C LEU A 188 -7.12 -18.01 3.83
N TYR A 189 -8.16 -18.50 3.19
CA TYR A 189 -8.04 -19.46 2.09
C TYR A 189 -7.80 -18.81 0.73
N THR A 190 -8.13 -17.51 0.58
CA THR A 190 -7.90 -16.80 -0.68
C THR A 190 -6.47 -16.28 -0.81
N SER A 191 -5.75 -16.05 0.28
CA SER A 191 -4.35 -15.65 0.24
C SER A 191 -3.44 -16.81 -0.16
N ASP A 192 -3.69 -18.03 0.34
CA ASP A 192 -2.91 -19.22 0.00
C ASP A 192 -3.04 -19.57 -1.50
N ALA A 193 -4.24 -19.44 -2.07
CA ALA A 193 -4.46 -19.70 -3.49
C ALA A 193 -3.76 -18.68 -4.42
N ALA A 194 -3.47 -17.47 -3.93
CA ALA A 194 -2.72 -16.46 -4.69
C ALA A 194 -1.20 -16.72 -4.67
N ASP A 195 -0.68 -17.30 -3.60
CA ASP A 195 0.74 -17.66 -3.48
C ASP A 195 1.08 -18.93 -4.26
N GLU A 196 0.16 -19.91 -4.34
CA GLU A 196 0.33 -21.11 -5.17
C GLU A 196 0.31 -20.82 -6.68
N GLY A 197 -0.36 -19.75 -7.11
CA GLY A 197 -0.45 -19.34 -8.52
C GLY A 197 0.81 -18.67 -9.10
N LEU A 198 1.82 -18.35 -8.30
CA LEU A 198 3.07 -17.70 -8.72
C LEU A 198 4.24 -18.68 -8.88
N GLY A 199 4.00 -19.97 -8.76
CA GLY A 199 4.98 -21.05 -8.87
C GLY A 199 5.08 -21.69 -10.25
N VAL A 200 5.17 -20.89 -11.36
CA VAL A 200 5.62 -21.35 -12.68
C VAL A 200 6.53 -20.32 -13.32
#